data_2c2ad1f43c0ae12dd3cb2626fd3ea198
#
_entry.id   2c2ad1f43c0ae12dd3cb2626fd3ea198
#
_cell.length_a   1.000
_cell.length_b   1.000
_cell.length_c   1.000
_cell.angle_alpha   90.00
_cell.angle_beta   90.00
_cell.angle_gamma   90.00
#
_symmetry.space_group_name_H-M   'P 1'
#
loop_
_entity.id
_entity.type
_entity.pdbx_description
1 polymer ?
#
loop_
_entity_poly.entity_id
_entity_poly.type
_entity_poly.pdbx_seq_one_letter_code
_entity_poly.pdbx_strand_id
1 'polypeptide(L)'
;MFDIVATGGTFDILHKGHYVLLLKAFEVGKLVIIGLSSDYYVKQKKKQITNDYPIRLKNLRNFIAEKFNKSNYSIYELNNFYGPTVLNREVEAIVTTESSKENCLKINNLRESKNIGKLEIVIVPLVEDHEGKVISSTRIRHGEIDWNGKKLS
;
A
#
# COMPACT_ATOMS: atom_id res chain seq x y z
N MET A 1 8.82 -9.20 -15.31
CA MET A 1 8.64 -7.87 -14.68
C MET A 1 7.57 -7.09 -15.43
N PHE A 2 6.64 -6.53 -14.69
CA PHE A 2 5.56 -5.73 -15.27
C PHE A 2 6.07 -4.33 -15.60
N ASP A 3 5.49 -3.70 -16.62
CA ASP A 3 5.84 -2.32 -16.94
C ASP A 3 5.32 -1.34 -15.89
N ILE A 4 4.05 -1.48 -15.49
CA ILE A 4 3.45 -0.62 -14.46
C ILE A 4 2.68 -1.48 -13.47
N VAL A 5 3.01 -1.33 -12.19
CA VAL A 5 2.28 -1.97 -11.09
C VAL A 5 1.71 -0.91 -10.15
N ALA A 6 0.63 -1.26 -9.48
CA ALA A 6 0.01 -0.41 -8.48
C ALA A 6 0.11 -1.05 -7.10
N THR A 7 0.15 -0.23 -6.09
CA THR A 7 -0.04 -0.61 -4.70
C THR A 7 -0.69 0.56 -3.97
N GLY A 8 -1.14 0.37 -2.76
CA GLY A 8 -1.76 1.46 -2.03
C GLY A 8 -1.96 1.15 -0.56
N GLY A 9 -2.31 2.16 0.17
CA GLY A 9 -2.56 2.05 1.59
C GLY A 9 -2.73 3.40 2.28
N THR A 10 -2.93 3.35 3.58
CA THR A 10 -3.00 4.53 4.42
C THR A 10 -1.59 5.08 4.72
N PHE A 11 -0.63 4.18 4.95
CA PHE A 11 0.78 4.52 5.23
C PHE A 11 0.90 5.58 6.35
N ASP A 12 0.19 5.36 7.45
CA ASP A 12 0.18 6.33 8.55
C ASP A 12 1.48 6.31 9.34
N ILE A 13 1.72 5.22 10.05
CA ILE A 13 3.00 5.00 10.72
C ILE A 13 3.72 3.90 9.97
N LEU A 14 4.79 4.27 9.30
CA LEU A 14 5.50 3.35 8.41
C LEU A 14 6.23 2.27 9.21
N HIS A 15 6.14 1.04 8.74
CA HIS A 15 6.68 -0.11 9.43
C HIS A 15 7.14 -1.18 8.43
N LYS A 16 7.65 -2.29 8.97
CA LYS A 16 8.23 -3.37 8.18
C LYS A 16 7.24 -3.98 7.18
N GLY A 17 5.95 -4.00 7.51
CA GLY A 17 4.91 -4.45 6.58
C GLY A 17 4.86 -3.58 5.33
N HIS A 18 4.93 -2.28 5.50
CA HIS A 18 4.99 -1.33 4.38
C HIS A 18 6.29 -1.50 3.58
N TYR A 19 7.40 -1.74 4.27
CA TYR A 19 8.68 -2.01 3.62
C TYR A 19 8.60 -3.22 2.69
N VAL A 20 8.06 -4.32 3.18
CA VAL A 20 7.94 -5.57 2.41
C VAL A 20 7.00 -5.38 1.22
N LEU A 21 5.90 -4.67 1.41
CA LEU A 21 4.95 -4.35 0.34
C LEU A 21 5.61 -3.54 -0.78
N LEU A 22 6.28 -2.46 -0.41
CA LEU A 22 6.96 -1.59 -1.38
C LEU A 22 8.16 -2.29 -2.04
N LEU A 23 8.89 -3.09 -1.28
CA LEU A 23 10.00 -3.89 -1.82
C LEU A 23 9.50 -4.79 -2.96
N LYS A 24 8.39 -5.49 -2.73
CA LYS A 24 7.80 -6.35 -3.76
C LYS A 24 7.36 -5.56 -4.98
N ALA A 25 6.72 -4.42 -4.76
CA ALA A 25 6.27 -3.56 -5.86
C ALA A 25 7.46 -3.10 -6.72
N PHE A 26 8.54 -2.65 -6.10
CA PHE A 26 9.74 -2.24 -6.83
C PHE A 26 10.47 -3.41 -7.50
N GLU A 27 10.37 -4.62 -6.95
CA GLU A 27 10.96 -5.80 -7.56
C GLU A 27 10.22 -6.23 -8.83
N VAL A 28 8.89 -6.15 -8.85
CA VAL A 28 8.09 -6.69 -9.94
C VAL A 28 7.67 -5.65 -10.99
N GLY A 29 7.75 -4.37 -10.67
CA GLY A 29 7.35 -3.28 -11.56
C GLY A 29 8.47 -2.37 -11.98
N LYS A 30 8.52 -2.04 -13.26
CA LYS A 30 9.46 -1.02 -13.77
C LYS A 30 9.05 0.37 -13.29
N LEU A 31 7.74 0.64 -13.24
CA LEU A 31 7.16 1.85 -12.69
C LEU A 31 6.12 1.45 -11.64
N VAL A 32 6.14 2.11 -10.50
CA VAL A 32 5.22 1.83 -9.39
C VAL A 32 4.30 3.03 -9.17
N ILE A 33 3.01 2.75 -9.17
CA ILE A 33 1.98 3.74 -8.86
C ILE A 33 1.49 3.46 -7.44
N ILE A 34 1.67 4.42 -6.54
CA ILE A 34 1.31 4.25 -5.13
C ILE A 34 0.09 5.11 -4.82
N GLY A 35 -1.01 4.46 -4.43
CA GLY A 35 -2.19 5.15 -3.96
C GLY A 35 -2.10 5.41 -2.46
N LEU A 36 -2.13 6.68 -2.06
CA LEU A 36 -2.12 7.08 -0.67
C LEU A 36 -3.52 7.56 -0.28
N SER A 37 -4.15 6.90 0.67
CA SER A 37 -5.52 7.20 1.08
C SER A 37 -5.65 8.67 1.53
N SER A 38 -6.66 9.37 0.99
CA SER A 38 -7.01 10.72 1.45
C SER A 38 -7.52 10.68 2.88
N ASP A 39 -7.52 11.81 3.56
CA ASP A 39 -8.09 11.91 4.90
C ASP A 39 -9.59 11.58 4.86
N TYR A 40 -10.28 12.01 3.82
CA TYR A 40 -11.68 11.69 3.58
C TYR A 40 -11.90 10.16 3.49
N TYR A 41 -11.08 9.47 2.70
CA TYR A 41 -11.20 8.03 2.51
C TYR A 41 -10.89 7.26 3.81
N VAL A 42 -9.86 7.69 4.54
CA VAL A 42 -9.52 7.10 5.85
C VAL A 42 -10.69 7.22 6.81
N LYS A 43 -11.33 8.40 6.83
CA LYS A 43 -12.49 8.65 7.69
C LYS A 43 -13.67 7.76 7.33
N GLN A 44 -13.91 7.56 6.01
CA GLN A 44 -14.96 6.65 5.54
C GLN A 44 -14.70 5.20 5.97
N LYS A 45 -13.45 4.77 5.99
CA LYS A 45 -13.07 3.42 6.45
C LYS A 45 -13.10 3.30 7.97
N LYS A 46 -13.42 4.37 8.69
CA LYS A 46 -13.44 4.43 10.16
C LYS A 46 -12.11 4.04 10.80
N LYS A 47 -11.01 4.32 10.10
CA LYS A 47 -9.66 4.09 10.63
C LYS A 47 -9.19 5.30 11.42
N GLN A 48 -8.46 5.04 12.50
CA GLN A 48 -7.74 6.09 13.21
C GLN A 48 -6.42 6.35 12.51
N ILE A 49 -6.05 7.62 12.39
CA ILE A 49 -4.75 8.04 11.87
C ILE A 49 -4.10 9.02 12.85
N THR A 50 -2.77 9.00 12.85
CA THR A 50 -1.96 9.95 13.62
C THR A 50 -1.63 11.17 12.78
N ASN A 51 -1.38 10.97 11.48
CA ASN A 51 -0.90 11.99 10.57
C ASN A 51 -1.92 12.24 9.45
N ASP A 52 -2.12 13.52 9.13
CA ASP A 52 -2.96 13.90 7.98
C ASP A 52 -2.23 13.60 6.65
N TYR A 53 -2.93 13.77 5.54
CA TYR A 53 -2.42 13.41 4.23
C TYR A 53 -1.08 14.08 3.89
N PRO A 54 -0.89 15.41 4.04
CA PRO A 54 0.38 16.03 3.70
C PRO A 54 1.57 15.46 4.47
N ILE A 55 1.38 15.13 5.74
CA ILE A 55 2.43 14.55 6.59
C ILE A 55 2.69 13.11 6.14
N ARG A 56 1.65 12.33 5.88
CA ARG A 56 1.81 10.95 5.41
C ARG A 56 2.52 10.91 4.05
N LEU A 57 2.20 11.83 3.15
CA LEU A 57 2.86 11.95 1.85
C LEU A 57 4.35 12.23 2.02
N LYS A 58 4.71 13.19 2.85
CA LYS A 58 6.11 13.53 3.13
C LYS A 58 6.86 12.35 3.73
N ASN A 59 6.26 11.70 4.72
CA ASN A 59 6.88 10.56 5.40
C ASN A 59 7.09 9.38 4.44
N LEU A 60 6.12 9.12 3.56
CA LEU A 60 6.24 8.06 2.57
C LEU A 60 7.38 8.32 1.58
N ARG A 61 7.48 9.56 1.08
CA ARG A 61 8.56 9.95 0.18
C ARG A 61 9.93 9.80 0.83
N ASN A 62 10.05 10.24 2.08
CA ASN A 62 11.29 10.12 2.85
C ASN A 62 11.65 8.65 3.10
N PHE A 63 10.65 7.83 3.42
CA PHE A 63 10.82 6.40 3.64
C PHE A 63 11.34 5.70 2.38
N ILE A 64 10.77 6.00 1.23
CA ILE A 64 11.21 5.42 -0.05
C ILE A 64 12.63 5.87 -0.38
N ALA A 65 12.93 7.14 -0.21
CA ALA A 65 14.28 7.65 -0.46
C ALA A 65 15.32 6.99 0.44
N GLU A 66 15.01 6.84 1.72
CA GLU A 66 15.92 6.27 2.72
C GLU A 66 16.11 4.76 2.54
N LYS A 67 15.00 4.02 2.36
CA LYS A 67 15.02 2.55 2.35
C LYS A 67 15.30 1.95 0.98
N PHE A 68 14.91 2.61 -0.10
CA PHE A 68 14.99 2.05 -1.45
C PHE A 68 15.85 2.86 -2.41
N ASN A 69 15.97 4.16 -2.18
CA ASN A 69 16.66 5.09 -3.10
C ASN A 69 16.13 4.94 -4.54
N LYS A 70 14.80 4.89 -4.68
CA LYS A 70 14.13 4.76 -5.97
C LYS A 70 13.42 6.06 -6.36
N SER A 71 13.35 6.30 -7.66
CA SER A 71 12.63 7.44 -8.23
C SER A 71 11.58 7.03 -9.27
N ASN A 72 11.46 5.74 -9.57
CA ASN A 72 10.55 5.20 -10.58
C ASN A 72 9.15 4.93 -9.99
N TYR A 73 8.59 5.93 -9.32
CA TYR A 73 7.27 5.83 -8.75
C TYR A 73 6.53 7.16 -8.81
N SER A 74 5.22 7.08 -8.68
CA SER A 74 4.35 8.25 -8.48
C SER A 74 3.34 7.94 -7.39
N ILE A 75 2.88 8.97 -6.69
CA ILE A 75 1.91 8.84 -5.60
C ILE A 75 0.65 9.60 -5.98
N TYR A 76 -0.50 8.95 -5.80
CA TYR A 76 -1.81 9.60 -5.98
C TYR A 76 -2.58 9.65 -4.70
N GLU A 77 -3.46 10.62 -4.58
CA GLU A 77 -4.45 10.66 -3.50
C GLU A 77 -5.62 9.74 -3.84
N LEU A 78 -5.86 8.73 -2.99
CA LEU A 78 -6.98 7.80 -3.14
C LEU A 78 -8.19 8.27 -2.34
N ASN A 79 -9.31 8.48 -3.03
CA ASN A 79 -10.59 8.82 -2.38
C ASN A 79 -11.51 7.60 -2.24
N ASN A 80 -11.13 6.48 -2.83
CA ASN A 80 -11.79 5.18 -2.73
C ASN A 80 -10.79 4.09 -3.11
N PHE A 81 -11.16 2.82 -2.98
CA PHE A 81 -10.23 1.72 -3.25
C PHE A 81 -9.96 1.48 -4.73
N TYR A 82 -10.73 2.04 -5.63
CA TYR A 82 -10.51 1.83 -7.07
C TYR A 82 -9.27 2.55 -7.57
N GLY A 83 -9.16 3.83 -7.23
CA GLY A 83 -8.03 4.64 -7.69
C GLY A 83 -7.86 4.63 -9.20
N PRO A 84 -6.65 4.95 -9.66
CA PRO A 84 -6.36 5.00 -11.11
C PRO A 84 -6.31 3.63 -11.78
N THR A 85 -6.23 2.54 -11.02
CA THR A 85 -6.10 1.17 -11.58
C THR A 85 -7.31 0.76 -12.41
N VAL A 86 -8.49 1.27 -12.08
CA VAL A 86 -9.74 0.87 -12.72
C VAL A 86 -9.80 1.30 -14.19
N LEU A 87 -9.34 2.49 -14.48
CA LEU A 87 -9.46 3.07 -15.82
C LEU A 87 -8.15 3.10 -16.61
N ASN A 88 -7.05 2.70 -16.00
CA ASN A 88 -5.73 2.72 -16.64
C ASN A 88 -5.38 1.34 -17.20
N ARG A 89 -5.47 1.21 -18.53
CA ARG A 89 -5.13 -0.04 -19.22
C ARG A 89 -3.66 -0.43 -19.08
N GLU A 90 -2.80 0.55 -18.83
CA GLU A 90 -1.36 0.33 -18.76
C GLU A 90 -0.93 -0.33 -17.45
N VAL A 91 -1.75 -0.25 -16.41
CA VAL A 91 -1.45 -0.92 -15.13
C VAL A 91 -1.71 -2.42 -15.30
N GLU A 92 -0.68 -3.22 -15.09
CA GLU A 92 -0.72 -4.66 -15.35
C GLU A 92 -0.94 -5.50 -14.09
N ALA A 93 -0.51 -5.01 -12.94
CA ALA A 93 -0.59 -5.77 -11.70
C ALA A 93 -0.84 -4.85 -10.50
N ILE A 94 -1.38 -5.42 -9.45
CA ILE A 94 -1.53 -4.77 -8.15
C ILE A 94 -0.83 -5.62 -7.10
N VAL A 95 0.02 -4.98 -6.29
CA VAL A 95 0.72 -5.62 -5.19
C VAL A 95 -0.01 -5.27 -3.90
N THR A 96 -0.43 -6.28 -3.17
CA THR A 96 -1.29 -6.09 -2.00
C THR A 96 -1.10 -7.21 -0.99
N THR A 97 -1.79 -7.11 0.14
CA THR A 97 -1.85 -8.19 1.12
C THR A 97 -3.16 -8.98 0.97
N GLU A 98 -3.23 -10.14 1.62
CA GLU A 98 -4.42 -10.99 1.57
C GLU A 98 -5.68 -10.25 2.02
N SER A 99 -5.55 -9.34 2.98
CA SER A 99 -6.69 -8.57 3.50
C SER A 99 -7.38 -7.68 2.46
N SER A 100 -6.68 -7.31 1.39
CA SER A 100 -7.24 -6.46 0.32
C SER A 100 -7.59 -7.24 -0.95
N LYS A 101 -7.44 -8.56 -0.94
CA LYS A 101 -7.68 -9.41 -2.12
C LYS A 101 -9.10 -9.26 -2.68
N GLU A 102 -10.09 -9.19 -1.80
CA GLU A 102 -11.50 -9.07 -2.19
C GLU A 102 -11.76 -7.78 -2.97
N ASN A 103 -11.17 -6.67 -2.52
CA ASN A 103 -11.26 -5.39 -3.21
C ASN A 103 -10.59 -5.47 -4.59
N CYS A 104 -9.49 -6.18 -4.70
CA CYS A 104 -8.80 -6.37 -5.97
C CYS A 104 -9.65 -7.19 -6.95
N LEU A 105 -10.39 -8.18 -6.47
CA LEU A 105 -11.31 -8.93 -7.31
C LEU A 105 -12.45 -8.04 -7.84
N LYS A 106 -12.95 -7.13 -7.02
CA LYS A 106 -13.96 -6.13 -7.44
C LYS A 106 -13.40 -5.19 -8.50
N ILE A 107 -12.16 -4.76 -8.35
CA ILE A 107 -11.47 -3.95 -9.37
C ILE A 107 -11.41 -4.72 -10.69
N ASN A 108 -11.03 -5.99 -10.66
CA ASN A 108 -10.95 -6.80 -11.87
C ASN A 108 -12.31 -7.01 -12.55
N ASN A 109 -13.36 -7.19 -11.76
CA ASN A 109 -14.71 -7.29 -12.31
C ASN A 109 -15.11 -6.00 -13.05
N LEU A 110 -14.79 -4.85 -12.46
CA LEU A 110 -15.06 -3.56 -13.09
C LEU A 110 -14.22 -3.36 -14.35
N ARG A 111 -12.96 -3.74 -14.33
CA ARG A 111 -12.07 -3.65 -15.50
C ARG A 111 -12.62 -4.50 -16.65
N GLU A 112 -13.04 -5.74 -16.37
CA GLU A 112 -13.66 -6.60 -17.38
C GLU A 112 -14.92 -5.97 -17.98
N SER A 113 -15.78 -5.39 -17.15
CA SER A 113 -17.01 -4.74 -17.64
C SER A 113 -16.73 -3.57 -18.58
N LYS A 114 -15.53 -3.01 -18.53
CA LYS A 114 -15.07 -1.90 -19.38
C LYS A 114 -14.13 -2.36 -20.51
N ASN A 115 -14.02 -3.67 -20.73
CA ASN A 115 -13.11 -4.26 -21.72
C ASN A 115 -11.64 -3.90 -21.49
N ILE A 116 -11.26 -3.73 -20.22
CA ILE A 116 -9.87 -3.55 -19.79
C ILE A 116 -9.42 -4.89 -19.20
N GLY A 117 -8.22 -5.33 -19.55
CA GLY A 117 -7.68 -6.59 -19.05
C GLY A 117 -7.59 -6.63 -17.52
N LYS A 118 -7.75 -7.82 -16.95
CA LYS A 118 -7.60 -8.03 -15.51
C LYS A 118 -6.18 -7.72 -15.05
N LEU A 119 -6.07 -7.17 -13.83
CA LEU A 119 -4.79 -7.04 -13.15
C LEU A 119 -4.34 -8.41 -12.62
N GLU A 120 -3.05 -8.69 -12.73
CA GLU A 120 -2.43 -9.72 -11.92
C GLU A 120 -2.47 -9.25 -10.46
N ILE A 121 -2.84 -10.15 -9.55
CA ILE A 121 -2.88 -9.82 -8.12
C ILE A 121 -1.68 -10.49 -7.47
N VAL A 122 -0.72 -9.68 -7.03
CA VAL A 122 0.50 -10.16 -6.36
C VAL A 122 0.30 -10.00 -4.86
N ILE A 123 0.16 -11.13 -4.17
CA ILE A 123 -0.09 -11.14 -2.72
C ILE A 123 1.24 -11.18 -1.98
N VAL A 124 1.39 -10.25 -1.05
CA VAL A 124 2.53 -10.19 -0.12
C VAL A 124 2.04 -10.65 1.24
N PRO A 125 2.75 -11.56 1.92
CA PRO A 125 2.34 -12.00 3.25
C PRO A 125 2.41 -10.83 4.24
N LEU A 126 1.51 -10.85 5.23
CA LEU A 126 1.56 -9.91 6.35
C LEU A 126 2.81 -10.20 7.17
N VAL A 127 3.51 -9.14 7.57
CA VAL A 127 4.73 -9.29 8.37
C VAL A 127 4.37 -9.41 9.84
N GLU A 128 4.88 -10.45 10.47
CA GLU A 128 4.63 -10.77 11.87
C GLU A 128 5.85 -10.45 12.74
N ASP A 129 5.60 -10.16 14.01
CA ASP A 129 6.65 -10.03 15.01
C ASP A 129 7.14 -11.42 15.48
N HIS A 130 8.03 -11.44 16.45
CA HIS A 130 8.59 -12.71 16.98
C HIS A 130 7.55 -13.62 17.64
N GLU A 131 6.41 -13.07 18.04
CA GLU A 131 5.32 -13.82 18.68
C GLU A 131 4.24 -14.24 17.68
N GLY A 132 4.42 -13.99 16.39
CA GLY A 132 3.47 -14.33 15.34
C GLY A 132 2.32 -13.35 15.20
N LYS A 133 2.42 -12.16 15.81
CA LYS A 133 1.41 -11.10 15.67
C LYS A 133 1.77 -10.15 14.55
N VAL A 134 0.77 -9.76 13.76
CA VAL A 134 0.97 -8.85 12.63
C VAL A 134 1.46 -7.48 13.12
N ILE A 135 2.51 -6.97 12.48
CA ILE A 135 3.01 -5.62 12.70
C ILE A 135 2.02 -4.65 12.07
N SER A 136 1.60 -3.62 12.81
CA SER A 136 0.63 -2.64 12.33
C SER A 136 0.91 -1.25 12.89
N SER A 137 0.44 -0.22 12.18
CA SER A 137 0.52 1.17 12.66
C SER A 137 -0.19 1.34 14.00
N THR A 138 -1.30 0.65 14.21
CA THR A 138 -2.06 0.69 15.47
C THR A 138 -1.22 0.24 16.66
N ARG A 139 -0.52 -0.88 16.52
CA ARG A 139 0.32 -1.40 17.60
C ARG A 139 1.50 -0.48 17.89
N ILE A 140 2.10 0.12 16.86
CA ILE A 140 3.18 1.10 17.03
C ILE A 140 2.65 2.34 17.73
N ARG A 141 1.48 2.82 17.32
CA ARG A 141 0.81 3.99 17.94
C ARG A 141 0.55 3.76 19.42
N HIS A 142 0.19 2.54 19.82
CA HIS A 142 -0.04 2.18 21.20
C HIS A 142 1.23 1.89 21.99
N GLY A 143 2.41 2.00 21.36
CA GLY A 143 3.69 1.79 22.04
C GLY A 143 4.02 0.32 22.32
N GLU A 144 3.36 -0.62 21.67
CA GLU A 144 3.61 -2.05 21.87
C GLU A 144 4.90 -2.53 21.22
N ILE A 145 5.18 -2.03 20.02
CA ILE A 145 6.31 -2.45 19.19
C ILE A 145 6.91 -1.26 18.47
N ASP A 146 8.14 -1.42 17.99
CA ASP A 146 8.76 -0.47 17.06
C ASP A 146 8.40 -0.82 15.60
N TRP A 147 8.96 -0.07 14.64
CA TRP A 147 8.66 -0.25 13.21
C TRP A 147 9.02 -1.66 12.70
N ASN A 148 9.97 -2.31 13.33
CA ASN A 148 10.47 -3.64 12.97
C ASN A 148 9.77 -4.77 13.74
N GLY A 149 8.81 -4.43 14.58
CA GLY A 149 8.07 -5.40 15.37
C GLY A 149 8.75 -5.77 16.69
N LYS A 150 9.81 -5.07 17.07
CA LYS A 150 10.46 -5.32 18.34
C LYS A 150 9.59 -4.82 19.48
N LYS A 151 9.33 -5.69 20.46
CA LYS A 151 8.51 -5.37 21.61
C LYS A 151 9.15 -4.28 22.45
N LEU A 152 8.35 -3.26 22.78
CA LEU A 152 8.72 -2.19 23.68
C LEU A 152 8.21 -2.56 25.08
N SER A 153 9.12 -2.62 26.03
CA SER A 153 8.76 -3.02 27.40
C SER A 153 8.02 -1.92 28.15
#